data_072e1e843eacf6b2dcd0a9f5c601e9c2
#
_entry.id   072e1e843eacf6b2dcd0a9f5c601e9c2
#
_cell.length_a   1.000
_cell.length_b   1.000
_cell.length_c   1.000
_cell.angle_alpha   90.00
_cell.angle_beta   90.00
_cell.angle_gamma   90.00
#
_symmetry.space_group_name_H-M   'P 1'
#
loop_
_entity.id
_entity.type
_entity.pdbx_description
1 polymer ?
#
loop_
_entity_poly.entity_id
_entity_poly.type
_entity_poly.pdbx_seq_one_letter_code
_entity_poly.pdbx_strand_id
1 'polypeptide(L)'
;PEVSRLASIEEPWIKATIMTPDEFLGPVLTLCTERRGEQIDLTYAGNRAMAVYRLPLNEVVFDFYDRLKSITRGYASFDYALDSYREGDLVKVSILVNGDLVDALSMIVHRDQAEGKGRAICIRLKDLVPRQMFKVALQAAIGGKVIARETIAALRKDVTAKCYGGDISRKKKLLDKQKEGKK
;
A
#
# COMPACT_ATOMS: atom_id res chain seq x y z
N PRO A 1 14.63 16.98 1.61
CA PRO A 1 14.94 18.12 0.72
C PRO A 1 13.73 18.43 -0.15
N GLU A 2 13.58 19.67 -0.54
CA GLU A 2 12.55 20.07 -1.50
C GLU A 2 12.79 19.38 -2.85
N VAL A 3 11.74 18.87 -3.47
CA VAL A 3 11.83 18.14 -4.75
C VAL A 3 12.52 18.98 -5.84
N SER A 4 12.36 20.30 -5.79
CA SER A 4 12.99 21.26 -6.71
C SER A 4 14.51 21.33 -6.62
N ARG A 5 15.12 20.79 -5.57
CA ARG A 5 16.58 20.78 -5.32
C ARG A 5 17.22 19.42 -5.55
N LEU A 6 16.45 18.41 -5.96
CA LEU A 6 16.96 17.08 -6.25
C LEU A 6 17.37 17.00 -7.71
N ALA A 7 18.60 16.57 -7.98
CA ALA A 7 19.07 16.30 -9.34
C ALA A 7 18.54 14.93 -9.82
N SER A 8 18.65 13.90 -8.98
CA SER A 8 18.12 12.56 -9.25
C SER A 8 17.79 11.86 -7.93
N ILE A 9 17.01 10.80 -8.01
CA ILE A 9 16.74 9.90 -6.88
C ILE A 9 17.16 8.50 -7.32
N GLU A 10 18.07 7.91 -6.57
CA GLU A 10 18.55 6.56 -6.82
C GLU A 10 17.98 5.59 -5.79
N GLU A 11 17.68 4.38 -6.23
CA GLU A 11 17.27 3.27 -5.36
C GLU A 11 18.27 2.11 -5.44
N PRO A 12 18.52 1.40 -4.32
CA PRO A 12 19.38 0.23 -4.35
C PRO A 12 18.70 -0.93 -5.08
N TRP A 13 19.47 -1.59 -5.95
CA TRP A 13 19.08 -2.79 -6.65
C TRP A 13 19.88 -3.99 -6.13
N ILE A 14 19.24 -5.13 -6.09
CA ILE A 14 19.83 -6.41 -5.69
C ILE A 14 19.87 -7.37 -6.87
N LYS A 15 20.87 -8.23 -6.88
CA LYS A 15 20.90 -9.44 -7.69
C LYS A 15 20.36 -10.57 -6.83
N ALA A 16 19.20 -11.10 -7.19
CA ALA A 16 18.51 -12.16 -6.49
C ALA A 16 18.64 -13.48 -7.25
N THR A 17 18.90 -14.56 -6.53
CA THR A 17 18.90 -15.92 -7.04
C THR A 17 17.77 -16.69 -6.38
N ILE A 18 16.84 -17.19 -7.19
CA ILE A 18 15.67 -17.94 -6.74
C ILE A 18 15.78 -19.37 -7.29
N MET A 19 15.77 -20.34 -6.41
CA MET A 19 15.72 -21.76 -6.80
C MET A 19 14.34 -22.31 -6.43
N THR A 20 13.66 -22.93 -7.40
CA THR A 20 12.31 -23.48 -7.22
C THR A 20 12.14 -24.75 -8.04
N PRO A 21 11.26 -25.69 -7.62
CA PRO A 21 10.78 -26.73 -8.52
C PRO A 21 10.14 -26.14 -9.78
N ASP A 22 10.31 -26.81 -10.92
CA ASP A 22 9.85 -26.33 -12.23
C ASP A 22 8.34 -26.03 -12.26
N GLU A 23 7.53 -26.79 -11.53
CA GLU A 23 6.09 -26.59 -11.42
C GLU A 23 5.67 -25.21 -10.88
N PHE A 24 6.53 -24.55 -10.09
CA PHE A 24 6.27 -23.21 -9.51
C PHE A 24 6.98 -22.08 -10.26
N LEU A 25 7.71 -22.38 -11.32
CA LEU A 25 8.50 -21.37 -12.02
C LEU A 25 7.64 -20.25 -12.58
N GLY A 26 6.52 -20.56 -13.24
CA GLY A 26 5.62 -19.57 -13.83
C GLY A 26 5.15 -18.53 -12.82
N PRO A 27 4.55 -18.91 -11.69
CA PRO A 27 4.19 -17.99 -10.60
C PRO A 27 5.37 -17.17 -10.06
N VAL A 28 6.57 -17.74 -9.97
CA VAL A 28 7.77 -17.01 -9.51
C VAL A 28 8.19 -15.94 -10.50
N LEU A 29 8.23 -16.25 -11.80
CA LEU A 29 8.53 -15.27 -12.84
C LEU A 29 7.53 -14.13 -12.85
N THR A 30 6.23 -14.43 -12.71
CA THR A 30 5.17 -13.43 -12.59
C THR A 30 5.39 -12.51 -11.38
N LEU A 31 5.68 -13.09 -10.21
CA LEU A 31 5.96 -12.32 -8.99
C LEU A 31 7.15 -11.38 -9.19
N CYS A 32 8.25 -11.85 -9.79
CA CYS A 32 9.42 -11.01 -10.05
C CYS A 32 9.09 -9.86 -11.01
N THR A 33 8.32 -10.11 -12.06
CA THR A 33 7.89 -9.08 -13.02
C THR A 33 6.97 -8.04 -12.38
N GLU A 34 6.01 -8.45 -11.54
CA GLU A 34 5.17 -7.53 -10.75
C GLU A 34 5.97 -6.61 -9.83
N ARG A 35 7.16 -7.05 -9.41
CA ARG A 35 8.10 -6.30 -8.55
C ARG A 35 9.17 -5.55 -9.32
N ARG A 36 8.92 -5.23 -10.57
CA ARG A 36 9.86 -4.50 -11.46
C ARG A 36 11.16 -5.24 -11.69
N GLY A 37 11.15 -6.57 -11.58
CA GLY A 37 12.33 -7.42 -11.74
C GLY A 37 12.76 -7.53 -13.20
N GLU A 38 14.07 -7.47 -13.42
CA GLU A 38 14.73 -7.74 -14.69
C GLU A 38 15.36 -9.13 -14.64
N GLN A 39 14.89 -10.02 -15.52
CA GLN A 39 15.49 -11.35 -15.61
C GLN A 39 16.90 -11.27 -16.21
N ILE A 40 17.89 -11.82 -15.51
CA ILE A 40 19.29 -11.90 -15.96
C ILE A 40 19.55 -13.27 -16.59
N ASP A 41 19.14 -14.34 -15.89
CA ASP A 41 19.42 -15.71 -16.29
C ASP A 41 18.34 -16.67 -15.80
N LEU A 42 18.19 -17.78 -16.51
CA LEU A 42 17.31 -18.88 -16.14
C LEU A 42 17.98 -20.20 -16.54
N THR A 43 18.35 -20.98 -15.56
CA THR A 43 19.00 -22.28 -15.76
C THR A 43 18.21 -23.39 -15.07
N TYR A 44 18.36 -24.60 -15.54
CA TYR A 44 17.70 -25.79 -15.02
C TYR A 44 18.72 -26.78 -14.51
N ALA A 45 18.46 -27.32 -13.32
CA ALA A 45 19.27 -28.40 -12.73
C ALA A 45 18.32 -29.52 -12.31
N GLY A 46 18.17 -30.52 -13.20
CA GLY A 46 17.21 -31.61 -13.04
C GLY A 46 15.76 -31.05 -13.06
N ASN A 47 15.02 -31.28 -11.98
CA ASN A 47 13.63 -30.82 -11.81
C ASN A 47 13.51 -29.45 -11.09
N ARG A 48 14.62 -28.73 -10.95
CA ARG A 48 14.68 -27.41 -10.34
C ARG A 48 15.11 -26.36 -11.34
N ALA A 49 14.44 -25.21 -11.30
CA ALA A 49 14.82 -24.01 -12.01
C ALA A 49 15.56 -23.06 -11.07
N MET A 50 16.60 -22.42 -11.57
CA MET A 50 17.34 -21.35 -10.92
C MET A 50 17.13 -20.08 -11.76
N ALA A 51 16.38 -19.14 -11.25
CA ALA A 51 16.10 -17.84 -11.87
C ALA A 51 16.94 -16.75 -11.20
N VAL A 52 17.67 -15.98 -11.99
CA VAL A 52 18.48 -14.86 -11.51
C VAL A 52 17.83 -13.56 -12.00
N TYR A 53 17.51 -12.69 -11.05
CA TYR A 53 16.84 -11.42 -11.30
C TYR A 53 17.60 -10.25 -10.69
N ARG A 54 17.52 -9.08 -11.33
CA ARG A 54 17.73 -7.82 -10.65
C ARG A 54 16.41 -7.27 -10.17
N LEU A 55 16.35 -6.89 -8.90
CA LEU A 55 15.13 -6.39 -8.25
C LEU A 55 15.46 -5.14 -7.44
N PRO A 56 14.57 -4.12 -7.42
CA PRO A 56 14.72 -3.02 -6.48
C PRO A 56 14.57 -3.56 -5.04
N LEU A 57 15.51 -3.21 -4.17
CA LEU A 57 15.49 -3.68 -2.79
C LEU A 57 14.18 -3.31 -2.06
N ASN A 58 13.65 -2.13 -2.35
CA ASN A 58 12.39 -1.66 -1.76
C ASN A 58 11.17 -2.54 -2.09
N GLU A 59 11.19 -3.27 -3.21
CA GLU A 59 10.12 -4.21 -3.58
C GLU A 59 10.25 -5.57 -2.89
N VAL A 60 11.39 -5.84 -2.29
CA VAL A 60 11.72 -7.15 -1.68
C VAL A 60 11.56 -7.14 -0.17
N VAL A 61 11.90 -6.02 0.49
CA VAL A 61 12.00 -5.93 1.96
C VAL A 61 10.69 -6.25 2.70
N PHE A 62 9.53 -5.94 2.12
CA PHE A 62 8.28 -6.05 2.87
C PHE A 62 7.64 -7.43 2.84
N ASP A 63 7.14 -7.87 1.69
CA ASP A 63 6.28 -9.05 1.58
C ASP A 63 6.70 -10.03 0.48
N PHE A 64 7.79 -9.75 -0.23
CA PHE A 64 8.24 -10.57 -1.35
C PHE A 64 8.56 -12.00 -0.92
N TYR A 65 9.31 -12.15 0.18
CA TYR A 65 9.71 -13.46 0.68
C TYR A 65 8.50 -14.29 1.11
N ASP A 66 7.56 -13.69 1.82
CA ASP A 66 6.35 -14.37 2.26
C ASP A 66 5.47 -14.80 1.08
N ARG A 67 5.33 -13.94 0.07
CA ARG A 67 4.64 -14.27 -1.18
C ARG A 67 5.35 -15.37 -1.95
N LEU A 68 6.67 -15.29 -2.07
CA LEU A 68 7.48 -16.31 -2.72
C LEU A 68 7.27 -17.67 -2.07
N LYS A 69 7.34 -17.74 -0.74
CA LYS A 69 7.11 -18.99 0.01
C LYS A 69 5.67 -19.48 -0.15
N SER A 70 4.70 -18.58 -0.14
CA SER A 70 3.29 -18.93 -0.31
C SER A 70 3.00 -19.56 -1.67
N ILE A 71 3.45 -18.93 -2.77
CA ILE A 71 3.19 -19.43 -4.14
C ILE A 71 3.95 -20.71 -4.48
N THR A 72 5.05 -20.96 -3.77
CA THR A 72 5.90 -22.16 -3.98
C THR A 72 5.70 -23.21 -2.89
N ARG A 73 4.67 -23.09 -2.05
CA ARG A 73 4.41 -23.98 -0.91
C ARG A 73 5.63 -24.20 -0.02
N GLY A 74 6.48 -23.18 0.12
CA GLY A 74 7.71 -23.22 0.91
C GLY A 74 8.93 -23.80 0.20
N TYR A 75 8.80 -24.32 -1.01
CA TYR A 75 9.90 -25.01 -1.70
C TYR A 75 10.95 -24.08 -2.33
N ALA A 76 10.62 -22.80 -2.59
CA ALA A 76 11.62 -21.89 -3.14
C ALA A 76 12.68 -21.50 -2.11
N SER A 77 13.92 -21.41 -2.54
CA SER A 77 14.99 -20.71 -1.82
C SER A 77 15.25 -19.36 -2.48
N PHE A 78 15.66 -18.39 -1.67
CA PHE A 78 15.93 -17.03 -2.10
C PHE A 78 17.21 -16.54 -1.44
N ASP A 79 18.14 -16.10 -2.26
CA ASP A 79 19.37 -15.46 -1.84
C ASP A 79 19.58 -14.19 -2.65
N TYR A 80 20.20 -13.16 -2.06
CA TYR A 80 20.44 -11.91 -2.76
C TYR A 80 21.71 -11.20 -2.27
N ALA A 81 22.29 -10.39 -3.15
CA ALA A 81 23.38 -9.49 -2.86
C ALA A 81 23.07 -8.09 -3.43
N LEU A 82 23.59 -7.04 -2.81
CA LEU A 82 23.53 -5.70 -3.36
C LEU A 82 24.30 -5.67 -4.69
N ASP A 83 23.68 -5.12 -5.73
CA ASP A 83 24.25 -5.04 -7.08
C ASP A 83 24.68 -3.61 -7.40
N SER A 84 23.74 -2.66 -7.40
CA SER A 84 23.98 -1.29 -7.85
C SER A 84 22.96 -0.32 -7.27
N TYR A 85 23.23 0.99 -7.44
CA TYR A 85 22.23 2.04 -7.28
C TYR A 85 21.81 2.50 -8.67
N ARG A 86 20.51 2.69 -8.88
CA ARG A 86 19.96 3.12 -10.17
C ARG A 86 18.95 4.22 -9.98
N GLU A 87 18.92 5.15 -10.89
CA GLU A 87 17.88 6.16 -10.94
C GLU A 87 16.52 5.52 -11.12
N GLY A 88 15.53 5.99 -10.35
CA GLY A 88 14.15 5.54 -10.41
C GLY A 88 13.19 6.71 -10.33
N ASP A 89 12.04 6.60 -11.00
CA ASP A 89 10.94 7.56 -10.85
C ASP A 89 10.23 7.37 -9.51
N LEU A 90 10.93 7.74 -8.44
CA LEU A 90 10.46 7.62 -7.09
C LEU A 90 9.74 8.89 -6.64
N VAL A 91 8.63 8.72 -5.94
CA VAL A 91 7.82 9.82 -5.42
C VAL A 91 7.53 9.61 -3.93
N LYS A 92 7.48 10.73 -3.19
CA LYS A 92 7.00 10.71 -1.80
C LYS A 92 5.48 10.70 -1.82
N VAL A 93 4.89 9.63 -1.31
CA VAL A 93 3.46 9.54 -1.00
C VAL A 93 3.26 9.98 0.45
N SER A 94 2.55 11.07 0.62
CA SER A 94 2.21 11.64 1.93
C SER A 94 0.82 11.18 2.34
N ILE A 95 0.65 10.77 3.60
CA ILE A 95 -0.66 10.40 4.15
C ILE A 95 -1.17 11.54 5.01
N LEU A 96 -2.40 11.98 4.72
CA LEU A 96 -3.08 13.04 5.46
C LEU A 96 -4.30 12.47 6.18
N VAL A 97 -4.49 12.91 7.41
CA VAL A 97 -5.65 12.60 8.24
C VAL A 97 -6.37 13.91 8.58
N ASN A 98 -7.57 14.09 8.07
CA ASN A 98 -8.34 15.35 8.15
C ASN A 98 -7.60 16.58 7.58
N GLY A 99 -6.69 16.37 6.64
CA GLY A 99 -5.86 17.41 6.05
C GLY A 99 -4.48 17.58 6.71
N ASP A 100 -4.28 17.04 7.89
CA ASP A 100 -3.00 17.09 8.59
C ASP A 100 -2.06 15.97 8.12
N LEU A 101 -0.81 16.33 7.83
CA LEU A 101 0.22 15.41 7.38
C LEU A 101 0.69 14.50 8.51
N VAL A 102 0.71 13.19 8.26
CA VAL A 102 1.25 12.18 9.17
C VAL A 102 2.57 11.64 8.58
N ASP A 103 3.69 12.23 8.95
CA ASP A 103 5.00 11.89 8.39
C ASP A 103 5.38 10.42 8.62
N ALA A 104 5.02 9.84 9.75
CA ALA A 104 5.30 8.43 10.08
C ALA A 104 4.68 7.42 9.10
N LEU A 105 3.62 7.82 8.38
CA LEU A 105 2.96 7.00 7.37
C LEU A 105 3.36 7.37 5.94
N SER A 106 4.20 8.41 5.77
CA SER A 106 4.71 8.80 4.47
C SER A 106 5.74 7.78 3.98
N MET A 107 5.72 7.52 2.67
CA MET A 107 6.61 6.54 2.05
C MET A 107 7.17 7.06 0.74
N ILE A 108 8.34 6.52 0.34
CA ILE A 108 8.90 6.71 -0.99
C ILE A 108 8.62 5.45 -1.79
N VAL A 109 7.98 5.59 -2.93
CA VAL A 109 7.59 4.48 -3.81
C VAL A 109 7.76 4.86 -5.27
N HIS A 110 7.85 3.87 -6.14
CA HIS A 110 7.81 4.11 -7.57
C HIS A 110 6.47 4.73 -8.00
N ARG A 111 6.49 5.68 -8.93
CA ARG A 111 5.32 6.46 -9.36
C ARG A 111 4.15 5.57 -9.78
N ASP A 112 4.41 4.53 -10.57
CA ASP A 112 3.38 3.62 -11.08
C ASP A 112 2.63 2.87 -9.96
N GLN A 113 3.30 2.63 -8.83
CA GLN A 113 2.72 1.91 -7.69
C GLN A 113 2.14 2.86 -6.63
N ALA A 114 2.38 4.16 -6.76
CA ALA A 114 2.04 5.15 -5.74
C ALA A 114 0.54 5.19 -5.42
N GLU A 115 -0.33 5.15 -6.44
CA GLU A 115 -1.78 5.14 -6.23
C GLU A 115 -2.24 3.86 -5.53
N GLY A 116 -1.78 2.69 -6.00
CA GLY A 116 -2.14 1.39 -5.42
C GLY A 116 -1.72 1.26 -3.97
N LYS A 117 -0.45 1.58 -3.66
CA LYS A 117 0.10 1.55 -2.29
C LYS A 117 -0.57 2.60 -1.39
N GLY A 118 -0.79 3.82 -1.89
CA GLY A 118 -1.49 4.87 -1.15
C GLY A 118 -2.94 4.49 -0.81
N ARG A 119 -3.66 3.91 -1.76
CA ARG A 119 -5.03 3.42 -1.57
C ARG A 119 -5.07 2.28 -0.55
N ALA A 120 -4.16 1.32 -0.65
CA ALA A 120 -4.09 0.18 0.27
C ALA A 120 -3.88 0.64 1.72
N ILE A 121 -3.01 1.63 1.95
CA ILE A 121 -2.81 2.22 3.29
C ILE A 121 -4.07 2.93 3.78
N CYS A 122 -4.73 3.74 2.95
CA CYS A 122 -5.96 4.42 3.33
C CYS A 122 -7.06 3.41 3.72
N ILE A 123 -7.20 2.31 2.99
CA ILE A 123 -8.15 1.23 3.31
C ILE A 123 -7.78 0.58 4.64
N ARG A 124 -6.51 0.21 4.82
CA ARG A 124 -6.05 -0.41 6.08
C ARG A 124 -6.22 0.50 7.29
N LEU A 125 -5.95 1.79 7.15
CA LEU A 125 -6.20 2.77 8.20
C LEU A 125 -7.69 2.90 8.52
N LYS A 126 -8.56 2.86 7.50
CA LYS A 126 -10.02 2.89 7.69
C LYS A 126 -10.53 1.71 8.52
N ASP A 127 -9.93 0.55 8.36
CA ASP A 127 -10.31 -0.66 9.10
C ASP A 127 -9.75 -0.66 10.53
N LEU A 128 -8.55 -0.11 10.73
CA LEU A 128 -7.87 -0.08 12.03
C LEU A 128 -8.32 1.07 12.93
N VAL A 129 -8.61 2.23 12.36
CA VAL A 129 -8.99 3.43 13.14
C VAL A 129 -10.46 3.34 13.52
N PRO A 130 -10.81 3.34 14.82
CA PRO A 130 -12.19 3.27 15.26
C PRO A 130 -12.95 4.52 14.85
N ARG A 131 -14.26 4.36 14.58
CA ARG A 131 -15.14 5.48 14.23
C ARG A 131 -15.20 6.49 15.38
N GLN A 132 -15.04 7.75 15.04
CA GLN A 132 -15.15 8.89 15.95
C GLN A 132 -16.53 9.54 15.84
N MET A 133 -16.83 10.54 16.68
CA MET A 133 -18.07 11.31 16.62
C MET A 133 -18.17 12.22 15.39
N PHE A 134 -17.08 12.38 14.65
CA PHE A 134 -16.95 13.15 13.42
C PHE A 134 -16.39 12.28 12.29
N LYS A 135 -16.49 12.74 11.05
CA LYS A 135 -15.88 12.08 9.90
C LYS A 135 -14.37 12.25 9.94
N VAL A 136 -13.66 11.17 9.64
CA VAL A 136 -12.20 11.23 9.44
C VAL A 136 -11.90 11.00 7.96
N ALA A 137 -11.30 12.00 7.31
CA ALA A 137 -10.84 11.89 5.94
C ALA A 137 -9.40 11.36 5.93
N LEU A 138 -9.17 10.26 5.22
CA LEU A 138 -7.86 9.66 4.98
C LEU A 138 -7.49 9.92 3.53
N GLN A 139 -6.34 10.51 3.28
CA GLN A 139 -5.92 10.87 1.93
C GLN A 139 -4.46 10.48 1.72
N ALA A 140 -4.17 9.96 0.53
CA ALA A 140 -2.80 9.81 0.05
C ALA A 140 -2.55 10.87 -1.03
N ALA A 141 -1.43 11.57 -0.96
CA ALA A 141 -1.10 12.67 -1.86
C ALA A 141 0.36 12.62 -2.32
N ILE A 142 0.60 13.09 -3.54
CA ILE A 142 1.94 13.32 -4.11
C ILE A 142 2.05 14.81 -4.43
N GLY A 143 3.02 15.51 -3.82
CA GLY A 143 3.24 16.93 -4.10
C GLY A 143 1.98 17.81 -3.91
N GLY A 144 1.13 17.47 -2.93
CA GLY A 144 -0.13 18.18 -2.66
C GLY A 144 -1.33 17.69 -3.47
N LYS A 145 -1.14 16.89 -4.54
CA LYS A 145 -2.23 16.29 -5.32
C LYS A 145 -2.70 15.00 -4.66
N VAL A 146 -3.98 14.94 -4.28
CA VAL A 146 -4.60 13.72 -3.71
C VAL A 146 -4.75 12.67 -4.79
N ILE A 147 -4.17 11.48 -4.56
CA ILE A 147 -4.21 10.32 -5.46
C ILE A 147 -5.18 9.23 -5.00
N ALA A 148 -5.42 9.14 -3.68
CA ALA A 148 -6.40 8.23 -3.11
C ALA A 148 -7.07 8.85 -1.89
N ARG A 149 -8.34 8.50 -1.66
CA ARG A 149 -9.12 9.01 -0.54
C ARG A 149 -10.05 7.94 -0.01
N GLU A 150 -10.07 7.80 1.33
CA GLU A 150 -11.05 7.02 2.07
C GLU A 150 -11.67 7.88 3.18
N THR A 151 -12.82 7.47 3.66
CA THR A 151 -13.51 8.22 4.72
C THR A 151 -14.04 7.26 5.77
N ILE A 152 -13.68 7.52 7.03
CA ILE A 152 -14.27 6.84 8.19
C ILE A 152 -15.52 7.60 8.57
N ALA A 153 -16.68 6.95 8.50
CA ALA A 153 -17.94 7.56 8.84
C ALA A 153 -18.03 7.84 10.35
N ALA A 154 -18.64 8.98 10.71
CA ALA A 154 -18.89 9.30 12.11
C ALA A 154 -19.79 8.25 12.78
N LEU A 155 -19.57 8.00 14.06
CA LEU A 155 -20.50 7.26 14.90
C LEU A 155 -21.86 7.98 14.88
N ARG A 156 -22.92 7.21 14.61
CA ARG A 156 -24.30 7.70 14.77
C ARG A 156 -24.80 7.23 16.13
N LYS A 157 -25.04 8.17 17.02
CA LYS A 157 -25.82 7.90 18.22
C LYS A 157 -27.27 7.72 17.80
N ASP A 158 -27.96 6.68 18.26
CA ASP A 158 -29.40 6.55 18.05
C ASP A 158 -30.15 7.57 18.91
N VAL A 159 -30.35 8.76 18.30
CA VAL A 159 -31.06 9.88 18.97
C VAL A 159 -32.56 9.68 18.99
N THR A 160 -33.04 8.66 18.26
CA THR A 160 -34.48 8.35 18.16
C THR A 160 -34.93 7.19 19.05
N ALA A 161 -33.98 6.50 19.70
CA ALA A 161 -34.26 5.33 20.56
C ALA A 161 -35.30 5.58 21.66
N LYS A 162 -35.36 6.83 22.18
CA LYS A 162 -36.32 7.24 23.22
C LYS A 162 -37.62 7.85 22.66
N CYS A 163 -37.81 7.89 21.34
CA CYS A 163 -39.05 8.39 20.74
C CYS A 163 -40.03 7.22 20.59
N TYR A 164 -40.85 7.02 21.61
CA TYR A 164 -41.95 6.06 21.58
C TYR A 164 -43.14 6.63 20.76
N GLY A 165 -43.80 5.75 19.95
CA GLY A 165 -44.98 6.09 19.18
C GLY A 165 -44.73 7.09 18.05
N GLY A 166 -45.48 7.03 17.01
CA GLY A 166 -45.33 7.70 15.69
C GLY A 166 -45.05 9.20 15.56
N ASP A 167 -44.37 9.84 16.52
CA ASP A 167 -43.99 11.26 16.41
C ASP A 167 -42.84 11.43 15.38
N ILE A 168 -43.23 11.44 14.12
CA ILE A 168 -42.36 11.61 12.96
C ILE A 168 -41.66 12.98 12.98
N SER A 169 -42.36 14.02 13.43
CA SER A 169 -41.86 15.38 13.47
C SER A 169 -40.70 15.53 14.45
N ARG A 170 -40.83 14.96 15.64
CA ARG A 170 -39.77 14.91 16.66
C ARG A 170 -38.56 14.10 16.22
N LYS A 171 -38.79 12.94 15.61
CA LYS A 171 -37.72 12.11 15.04
C LYS A 171 -36.92 12.86 13.97
N LYS A 172 -37.60 13.52 13.04
CA LYS A 172 -37.01 14.34 11.99
C LYS A 172 -36.16 15.47 12.57
N LYS A 173 -36.69 16.22 13.51
CA LYS A 173 -35.97 17.33 14.17
C LYS A 173 -34.71 16.86 14.90
N LEU A 174 -34.74 15.73 15.58
CA LEU A 174 -33.58 15.15 16.26
C LEU A 174 -32.52 14.70 15.27
N LEU A 175 -32.91 14.11 14.15
CA LEU A 175 -31.99 13.67 13.09
C LEU A 175 -31.36 14.88 12.38
N ASP A 176 -32.12 15.95 12.12
CA ASP A 176 -31.59 17.14 11.48
C ASP A 176 -30.61 17.86 12.40
N LYS A 177 -30.91 17.99 13.69
CA LYS A 177 -29.97 18.52 14.70
C LYS A 177 -28.68 17.67 14.79
N GLN A 178 -28.77 16.35 14.65
CA GLN A 178 -27.61 15.46 14.62
C GLN A 178 -26.77 15.69 13.34
N LYS A 179 -27.43 15.98 12.20
CA LYS A 179 -26.72 16.29 10.94
C LYS A 179 -25.97 17.62 11.01
N GLU A 180 -26.58 18.64 11.60
CA GLU A 180 -25.96 19.97 11.77
C GLU A 180 -24.72 19.91 12.64
N GLY A 181 -24.75 19.16 13.72
CA GLY A 181 -23.57 18.97 14.60
C GLY A 181 -22.44 18.10 14.02
N LYS A 182 -22.58 17.61 12.77
CA LYS A 182 -21.57 16.77 12.08
C LYS A 182 -20.92 17.43 10.87
N LYS A 183 -21.25 18.70 10.61
CA LYS A 183 -20.56 19.56 9.66
C LYS A 183 -19.33 20.17 10.31
#